data_065ce59ae0931f77dd67439b472e353a
#
_entry.id   065ce59ae0931f77dd67439b472e353a
#
_cell.length_a   1.000
_cell.length_b   1.000
_cell.length_c   1.000
_cell.angle_alpha   90.00
_cell.angle_beta   90.00
_cell.angle_gamma   90.00
#
_symmetry.space_group_name_H-M   'P 1'
#
loop_
_entity.id
_entity.type
_entity.pdbx_description
1 polymer ?
#
loop_
_entity_poly.entity_id
_entity_poly.type
_entity_poly.pdbx_seq_one_letter_code
_entity_poly.pdbx_strand_id
1 'polypeptide(L)'
;MPNDLGKLLWLMADRLGQSDLPICQLVAAALDRSVGQTHAKAAPQSEIVPLKFDGINPPCGQAHMDLYQAILQTSTDLSWRRPGFGKIPDAIASHMAVCEIIGPAGQIKHETVRAGLLFQAPDITYPRHSHAAEEIYLSLSGPVEFQVDESDWRHAFAGDFTHHLPHQPHAIRTGTIPLLAVWGWAGDIGAESYKI
;
A
#
# COMPACT_ATOMS: atom_id res chain seq x y z
N MET A 1 -19.72 -11.44 -13.02
CA MET A 1 -18.90 -10.25 -12.74
C MET A 1 -17.96 -10.62 -11.63
N PRO A 2 -16.71 -10.13 -11.62
CA PRO A 2 -15.85 -10.35 -10.46
C PRO A 2 -16.55 -9.79 -9.21
N ASN A 3 -16.33 -10.44 -8.05
CA ASN A 3 -16.76 -9.90 -6.77
C ASN A 3 -16.03 -8.56 -6.50
N ASP A 4 -16.41 -7.82 -5.48
CA ASP A 4 -15.86 -6.48 -5.20
C ASP A 4 -14.34 -6.50 -5.03
N LEU A 5 -13.78 -7.56 -4.39
CA LEU A 5 -12.33 -7.75 -4.28
C LEU A 5 -11.68 -8.00 -5.65
N GLY A 6 -12.29 -8.78 -6.52
CA GLY A 6 -11.79 -9.00 -7.88
C GLY A 6 -11.75 -7.70 -8.71
N LYS A 7 -12.74 -6.82 -8.54
CA LYS A 7 -12.75 -5.49 -9.15
C LYS A 7 -11.61 -4.63 -8.61
N LEU A 8 -11.38 -4.64 -7.29
CA LEU A 8 -10.28 -3.92 -6.68
C LEU A 8 -8.92 -4.38 -7.22
N LEU A 9 -8.67 -5.69 -7.27
CA LEU A 9 -7.42 -6.25 -7.80
C LEU A 9 -7.19 -5.84 -9.25
N TRP A 10 -8.22 -5.91 -10.09
CA TRP A 10 -8.14 -5.51 -11.49
C TRP A 10 -7.79 -4.03 -11.63
N LEU A 11 -8.44 -3.14 -10.86
CA LEU A 11 -8.15 -1.70 -10.88
C LEU A 11 -6.73 -1.38 -10.39
N MET A 12 -6.25 -2.07 -9.35
CA MET A 12 -4.86 -1.95 -8.89
C MET A 12 -3.89 -2.39 -9.98
N ALA A 13 -4.13 -3.53 -10.62
CA ALA A 13 -3.32 -4.05 -11.72
C ALA A 13 -3.29 -3.07 -12.91
N ASP A 14 -4.44 -2.54 -13.31
CA ASP A 14 -4.56 -1.59 -14.39
C ASP A 14 -3.76 -0.30 -14.11
N ARG A 15 -3.83 0.24 -12.90
CA ARG A 15 -3.07 1.46 -12.54
C ARG A 15 -1.57 1.22 -12.50
N LEU A 16 -1.12 0.14 -11.86
CA LEU A 16 0.30 -0.21 -11.79
C LEU A 16 0.86 -0.54 -13.20
N GLY A 17 0.09 -1.23 -14.01
CA GLY A 17 0.48 -1.62 -15.37
C GLY A 17 0.70 -0.45 -16.34
N GLN A 18 0.30 0.77 -15.97
CA GLN A 18 0.57 1.99 -16.76
C GLN A 18 1.96 2.58 -16.52
N SER A 19 2.68 2.11 -15.52
CA SER A 19 4.06 2.51 -15.25
C SER A 19 5.04 1.64 -16.02
N ASP A 20 6.08 2.23 -16.60
CA ASP A 20 7.18 1.51 -17.28
C ASP A 20 8.16 0.87 -16.30
N LEU A 21 7.99 1.07 -14.98
CA LEU A 21 8.86 0.45 -13.97
C LEU A 21 8.67 -1.07 -13.95
N PRO A 22 9.74 -1.88 -14.06
CA PRO A 22 9.63 -3.35 -14.09
C PRO A 22 8.90 -3.94 -12.89
N ILE A 23 9.11 -3.39 -11.69
CA ILE A 23 8.39 -3.81 -10.49
C ILE A 23 6.89 -3.57 -10.60
N CYS A 24 6.46 -2.45 -11.19
CA CYS A 24 5.03 -2.17 -11.40
C CYS A 24 4.40 -3.21 -12.30
N GLN A 25 5.06 -3.59 -13.40
CA GLN A 25 4.60 -4.62 -14.32
C GLN A 25 4.51 -6.00 -13.62
N LEU A 26 5.49 -6.31 -12.77
CA LEU A 26 5.54 -7.56 -12.01
C LEU A 26 4.38 -7.66 -11.01
N VAL A 27 4.16 -6.60 -10.23
CA VAL A 27 3.07 -6.53 -9.25
C VAL A 27 1.72 -6.51 -9.94
N ALA A 28 1.56 -5.73 -11.03
CA ALA A 28 0.34 -5.69 -11.82
C ALA A 28 -0.04 -7.08 -12.35
N ALA A 29 0.92 -7.81 -12.92
CA ALA A 29 0.69 -9.16 -13.41
C ALA A 29 0.31 -10.16 -12.31
N ALA A 30 0.85 -10.00 -11.08
CA ALA A 30 0.47 -10.83 -9.94
C ALA A 30 -0.95 -10.53 -9.46
N LEU A 31 -1.34 -9.26 -9.40
CA LEU A 31 -2.69 -8.83 -9.05
C LEU A 31 -3.72 -9.32 -10.08
N ASP A 32 -3.44 -9.16 -11.37
CA ASP A 32 -4.33 -9.59 -12.45
C ASP A 32 -4.58 -11.10 -12.42
N ARG A 33 -3.52 -11.90 -12.23
CA ARG A 33 -3.65 -13.37 -12.08
C ARG A 33 -4.41 -13.79 -10.81
N SER A 34 -4.54 -12.90 -9.84
CA SER A 34 -5.26 -13.16 -8.59
C SER A 34 -6.76 -12.82 -8.69
N VAL A 35 -7.19 -12.16 -9.78
CA VAL A 35 -8.60 -11.87 -10.03
C VAL A 35 -9.40 -13.18 -10.15
N GLY A 36 -10.45 -13.29 -9.34
CA GLY A 36 -11.33 -14.46 -9.32
C GLY A 36 -10.81 -15.66 -8.51
N GLN A 37 -9.63 -15.57 -7.90
CA GLN A 37 -9.16 -16.60 -6.97
C GLN A 37 -9.98 -16.61 -5.68
N THR A 38 -10.03 -17.78 -5.04
CA THR A 38 -10.60 -17.91 -3.69
C THR A 38 -9.73 -17.17 -2.69
N HIS A 39 -10.36 -16.37 -1.85
CA HIS A 39 -9.65 -15.60 -0.81
C HIS A 39 -10.17 -15.93 0.59
N ALA A 40 -9.29 -15.79 1.58
CA ALA A 40 -9.68 -15.91 2.98
C ALA A 40 -10.61 -14.75 3.36
N LYS A 41 -11.56 -15.04 4.27
CA LYS A 41 -12.35 -13.96 4.88
C LYS A 41 -11.44 -13.03 5.68
N ALA A 42 -11.78 -11.74 5.72
CA ALA A 42 -11.05 -10.78 6.53
C ALA A 42 -10.96 -11.25 8.00
N ALA A 43 -9.76 -11.13 8.57
CA ALA A 43 -9.58 -11.36 9.99
C ALA A 43 -10.31 -10.28 10.80
N PRO A 44 -10.86 -10.63 12.00
CA PRO A 44 -11.42 -9.62 12.90
C PRO A 44 -10.36 -8.58 13.25
N GLN A 45 -10.73 -7.31 13.10
CA GLN A 45 -9.83 -6.19 13.31
C GLN A 45 -10.03 -5.62 14.71
N SER A 46 -9.26 -6.08 15.69
CA SER A 46 -9.44 -5.64 17.09
C SER A 46 -8.59 -4.43 17.49
N GLU A 47 -7.65 -3.96 16.68
CA GLU A 47 -6.66 -2.95 17.10
C GLU A 47 -6.29 -1.90 16.04
N ILE A 48 -7.15 -1.65 15.07
CA ILE A 48 -6.83 -0.68 14.01
C ILE A 48 -7.47 0.67 14.33
N VAL A 49 -6.70 1.73 14.04
CA VAL A 49 -7.24 3.08 13.90
C VAL A 49 -8.48 3.02 13.01
N PRO A 50 -9.60 3.61 13.43
CA PRO A 50 -10.71 3.80 12.51
C PRO A 50 -10.17 4.41 11.23
N LEU A 51 -10.23 3.66 10.12
CA LEU A 51 -9.81 4.15 8.81
C LEU A 51 -10.75 5.30 8.45
N LYS A 52 -10.35 6.50 8.85
CA LYS A 52 -11.05 7.72 8.48
C LYS A 52 -10.54 8.12 7.12
N PHE A 53 -11.18 7.62 6.09
CA PHE A 53 -10.99 8.11 4.72
C PHE A 53 -11.54 9.54 4.54
N ASP A 54 -12.20 10.09 5.58
CA ASP A 54 -12.58 11.48 5.67
C ASP A 54 -11.33 12.37 5.63
N GLY A 55 -11.31 13.34 4.74
CA GLY A 55 -10.17 14.23 4.55
C GLY A 55 -9.14 13.75 3.51
N ILE A 56 -9.31 12.57 2.92
CA ILE A 56 -8.60 12.22 1.70
C ILE A 56 -9.12 13.10 0.57
N ASN A 57 -8.25 13.92 -0.02
CA ASN A 57 -8.57 14.57 -1.29
C ASN A 57 -8.67 13.49 -2.35
N PRO A 58 -9.85 13.29 -2.98
CA PRO A 58 -9.97 12.27 -4.00
C PRO A 58 -8.98 12.54 -5.13
N PRO A 59 -8.38 11.48 -5.68
CA PRO A 59 -7.40 11.61 -6.73
C PRO A 59 -8.02 12.25 -7.99
N CYS A 60 -7.22 13.03 -8.71
CA CYS A 60 -7.63 13.58 -9.99
C CYS A 60 -7.66 12.49 -11.08
N GLY A 61 -8.67 12.56 -11.96
CA GLY A 61 -8.83 11.62 -13.08
C GLY A 61 -9.69 10.41 -12.75
N GLN A 62 -10.51 10.01 -13.73
CA GLN A 62 -11.55 8.99 -13.56
C GLN A 62 -10.99 7.65 -13.08
N ALA A 63 -9.89 7.22 -13.63
CA ALA A 63 -9.31 5.91 -13.32
C ALA A 63 -8.76 5.79 -11.88
N HIS A 64 -8.18 6.87 -11.33
CA HIS A 64 -7.81 6.90 -9.92
C HIS A 64 -9.03 7.00 -9.01
N MET A 65 -10.07 7.70 -9.46
CA MET A 65 -11.34 7.78 -8.75
C MET A 65 -12.02 6.41 -8.68
N ASP A 66 -12.03 5.64 -9.76
CA ASP A 66 -12.62 4.30 -9.80
C ASP A 66 -11.90 3.35 -8.81
N LEU A 67 -10.56 3.42 -8.77
CA LEU A 67 -9.77 2.66 -7.79
C LEU A 67 -10.08 3.10 -6.36
N TYR A 68 -10.13 4.41 -6.10
CA TYR A 68 -10.47 4.96 -4.78
C TYR A 68 -11.86 4.50 -4.33
N GLN A 69 -12.87 4.56 -5.19
CA GLN A 69 -14.22 4.09 -4.88
C GLN A 69 -14.26 2.58 -4.61
N ALA A 70 -13.52 1.78 -5.37
CA ALA A 70 -13.43 0.34 -5.13
C ALA A 70 -12.79 0.04 -3.76
N ILE A 71 -11.76 0.80 -3.36
CA ILE A 71 -11.15 0.67 -2.02
C ILE A 71 -12.18 0.97 -0.94
N LEU A 72 -12.94 2.07 -1.05
CA LEU A 72 -13.98 2.42 -0.07
C LEU A 72 -15.03 1.31 0.06
N GLN A 73 -15.46 0.74 -1.06
CA GLN A 73 -16.47 -0.32 -1.10
C GLN A 73 -16.01 -1.64 -0.48
N THR A 74 -14.70 -1.94 -0.57
CA THR A 74 -14.11 -3.20 -0.09
C THR A 74 -13.39 -3.09 1.25
N SER A 75 -13.19 -1.89 1.76
CA SER A 75 -12.34 -1.63 2.93
C SER A 75 -12.67 -2.46 4.16
N THR A 76 -13.95 -2.77 4.40
CA THR A 76 -14.42 -3.60 5.52
C THR A 76 -14.16 -5.09 5.32
N ASP A 77 -13.92 -5.52 4.09
CA ASP A 77 -13.65 -6.91 3.73
C ASP A 77 -12.15 -7.20 3.63
N LEU A 78 -11.30 -6.19 3.86
CA LEU A 78 -9.85 -6.32 3.87
C LEU A 78 -9.30 -6.54 5.27
N SER A 79 -8.24 -7.37 5.36
CA SER A 79 -7.54 -7.66 6.61
C SER A 79 -6.50 -6.59 6.91
N TRP A 80 -6.90 -5.54 7.61
CA TRP A 80 -6.00 -4.47 8.01
C TRP A 80 -5.21 -4.83 9.27
N ARG A 81 -3.98 -4.37 9.37
CA ARG A 81 -3.09 -4.53 10.52
C ARG A 81 -2.17 -3.34 10.68
N ARG A 82 -1.48 -3.21 11.80
CA ARG A 82 -0.41 -2.24 11.98
C ARG A 82 0.77 -2.56 11.04
N PRO A 83 1.47 -1.56 10.49
CA PRO A 83 2.65 -1.76 9.63
C PRO A 83 3.88 -2.20 10.43
N GLY A 84 4.99 -2.49 9.72
CA GLY A 84 6.33 -2.65 10.28
C GLY A 84 6.57 -3.95 11.04
N PHE A 85 5.69 -4.95 10.91
CA PHE A 85 5.87 -6.28 11.53
C PHE A 85 6.17 -6.24 13.02
N GLY A 86 5.58 -5.29 13.75
CA GLY A 86 5.77 -5.10 15.20
C GLY A 86 7.05 -4.35 15.59
N LYS A 87 7.81 -3.83 14.64
CA LYS A 87 9.06 -3.09 14.91
C LYS A 87 8.86 -1.58 15.03
N ILE A 88 7.70 -1.05 14.61
CA ILE A 88 7.37 0.38 14.72
C ILE A 88 6.79 0.65 16.11
N PRO A 89 7.22 1.72 16.80
CA PRO A 89 6.63 2.11 18.08
C PRO A 89 5.12 2.28 18.01
N ASP A 90 4.38 1.81 18.99
CA ASP A 90 2.91 1.85 19.04
C ASP A 90 2.35 3.25 18.86
N ALA A 91 3.01 4.27 19.39
CA ALA A 91 2.63 5.68 19.24
C ALA A 91 2.56 6.12 17.77
N ILE A 92 3.27 5.46 16.85
CA ILE A 92 3.26 5.72 15.42
C ILE A 92 2.37 4.69 14.71
N ALA A 93 2.59 3.41 14.97
CA ALA A 93 1.88 2.32 14.30
C ALA A 93 0.37 2.37 14.52
N SER A 94 -0.10 2.93 15.66
CA SER A 94 -1.53 3.12 15.95
C SER A 94 -2.21 4.15 15.05
N HIS A 95 -1.45 4.99 14.34
CA HIS A 95 -1.96 5.98 13.38
C HIS A 95 -1.83 5.52 11.92
N MET A 96 -1.52 4.24 11.72
CA MET A 96 -1.31 3.66 10.39
C MET A 96 -2.02 2.32 10.28
N ALA A 97 -2.38 1.96 9.06
CA ALA A 97 -2.92 0.65 8.76
C ALA A 97 -2.40 0.15 7.41
N VAL A 98 -2.08 -1.11 7.34
CA VAL A 98 -1.69 -1.78 6.11
C VAL A 98 -2.54 -3.03 5.93
N CYS A 99 -3.00 -3.28 4.71
CA CYS A 99 -3.55 -4.59 4.35
C CYS A 99 -2.67 -5.23 3.29
N GLU A 100 -2.42 -6.52 3.42
CA GLU A 100 -1.78 -7.36 2.41
C GLU A 100 -2.89 -8.16 1.74
N ILE A 101 -3.22 -7.80 0.50
CA ILE A 101 -4.29 -8.46 -0.25
C ILE A 101 -3.74 -9.74 -0.88
N ILE A 102 -2.63 -9.63 -1.60
CA ILE A 102 -1.87 -10.77 -2.13
C ILE A 102 -0.52 -10.87 -1.44
N GLY A 103 -0.07 -12.07 -1.12
CA GLY A 103 1.23 -12.30 -0.50
C GLY A 103 1.21 -13.49 0.47
N PRO A 104 2.34 -13.82 1.12
CA PRO A 104 2.44 -14.92 2.07
C PRO A 104 1.47 -14.81 3.24
N ALA A 105 1.20 -13.58 3.73
CA ALA A 105 0.22 -13.29 4.77
C ALA A 105 -1.11 -12.73 4.22
N GLY A 106 -1.21 -12.56 2.90
CA GLY A 106 -2.37 -12.00 2.22
C GLY A 106 -3.63 -12.86 2.28
N GLN A 107 -4.76 -12.25 1.99
CA GLN A 107 -6.04 -12.95 1.82
C GLN A 107 -6.00 -13.90 0.61
N ILE A 108 -5.20 -13.58 -0.40
CA ILE A 108 -4.84 -14.45 -1.53
C ILE A 108 -3.36 -14.78 -1.40
N LYS A 109 -3.02 -16.06 -1.39
CA LYS A 109 -1.63 -16.52 -1.24
C LYS A 109 -0.81 -16.25 -2.49
N HIS A 110 0.37 -15.66 -2.29
CA HIS A 110 1.34 -15.41 -3.34
C HIS A 110 2.76 -15.48 -2.75
N GLU A 111 3.67 -16.18 -3.43
CA GLU A 111 4.98 -16.53 -2.86
C GLU A 111 6.09 -15.52 -3.20
N THR A 112 5.95 -14.76 -4.27
CA THR A 112 7.03 -13.90 -4.83
C THR A 112 6.67 -12.42 -4.90
N VAL A 113 5.42 -12.06 -4.58
CA VAL A 113 4.93 -10.68 -4.54
C VAL A 113 4.08 -10.49 -3.31
N ARG A 114 4.21 -9.35 -2.65
CA ARG A 114 3.23 -8.82 -1.71
C ARG A 114 2.63 -7.56 -2.31
N ALA A 115 1.33 -7.38 -2.21
CA ALA A 115 0.69 -6.12 -2.57
C ALA A 115 -0.59 -5.88 -1.78
N GLY A 116 -0.90 -4.63 -1.61
CA GLY A 116 -2.09 -4.20 -0.87
C GLY A 116 -2.18 -2.69 -0.73
N LEU A 117 -2.74 -2.24 0.39
CA LEU A 117 -3.00 -0.84 0.66
C LEU A 117 -2.30 -0.39 1.95
N LEU A 118 -1.87 0.86 1.96
CA LEU A 118 -1.37 1.57 3.13
C LEU A 118 -2.26 2.78 3.39
N PHE A 119 -2.67 2.95 4.64
CA PHE A 119 -3.24 4.17 5.17
C PHE A 119 -2.32 4.74 6.24
N GLN A 120 -2.04 6.05 6.19
CA GLN A 120 -1.29 6.79 7.21
C GLN A 120 -2.07 8.06 7.54
N ALA A 121 -2.41 8.24 8.82
CA ALA A 121 -3.16 9.39 9.31
C ALA A 121 -2.40 10.72 9.07
N PRO A 122 -3.08 11.89 9.15
CA PRO A 122 -2.40 13.18 9.10
C PRO A 122 -1.33 13.35 10.18
N ASP A 123 -0.34 14.20 9.89
CA ASP A 123 0.72 14.63 10.82
C ASP A 123 1.55 13.48 11.43
N ILE A 124 1.71 12.39 10.69
CA ILE A 124 2.49 11.21 11.09
C ILE A 124 3.75 11.09 10.23
N THR A 125 4.84 10.74 10.87
CA THR A 125 6.05 10.28 10.18
C THR A 125 6.19 8.78 10.36
N TYR A 126 6.09 8.04 9.26
CA TYR A 126 6.52 6.66 9.17
C TYR A 126 8.05 6.65 9.20
N PRO A 127 8.68 6.13 10.26
CA PRO A 127 10.10 6.30 10.47
C PRO A 127 10.92 5.64 9.35
N ARG A 128 12.15 6.10 9.21
CA ARG A 128 13.11 5.52 8.28
C ARG A 128 13.25 4.03 8.51
N HIS A 129 13.06 3.27 7.46
CA HIS A 129 13.13 1.82 7.47
C HIS A 129 13.68 1.30 6.15
N SER A 130 14.05 0.03 6.12
CA SER A 130 14.51 -0.67 4.92
C SER A 130 14.14 -2.15 4.97
N HIS A 131 14.13 -2.80 3.82
CA HIS A 131 13.88 -4.23 3.65
C HIS A 131 14.53 -4.75 2.36
N ALA A 132 14.68 -6.06 2.24
CA ALA A 132 15.32 -6.68 1.08
C ALA A 132 14.47 -6.61 -0.20
N ALA A 133 13.15 -6.47 -0.05
CA ALA A 133 12.27 -6.34 -1.20
C ALA A 133 12.50 -5.02 -1.95
N GLU A 134 12.39 -5.08 -3.28
CA GLU A 134 12.12 -3.90 -4.09
C GLU A 134 10.67 -3.46 -3.85
N GLU A 135 10.41 -2.15 -3.72
CA GLU A 135 9.10 -1.64 -3.35
C GLU A 135 8.60 -0.51 -4.25
N ILE A 136 7.30 -0.52 -4.49
CA ILE A 136 6.60 0.56 -5.20
C ILE A 136 5.42 1.06 -4.36
N TYR A 137 5.23 2.37 -4.33
CA TYR A 137 4.01 3.02 -3.90
C TYR A 137 3.35 3.74 -5.07
N LEU A 138 2.04 3.62 -5.18
CA LEU A 138 1.18 4.52 -5.96
C LEU A 138 0.35 5.32 -4.96
N SER A 139 0.64 6.61 -4.83
CA SER A 139 -0.13 7.52 -3.97
C SER A 139 -1.51 7.76 -4.55
N LEU A 140 -2.55 7.63 -3.73
CA LEU A 140 -3.95 7.92 -4.11
C LEU A 140 -4.48 9.18 -3.43
N SER A 141 -3.67 9.80 -2.59
CA SER A 141 -3.94 11.09 -1.92
C SER A 141 -2.64 11.87 -1.79
N GLY A 142 -2.73 13.11 -1.37
CA GLY A 142 -1.54 13.95 -1.19
C GLY A 142 -1.85 15.45 -1.24
N PRO A 143 -0.84 16.32 -1.07
CA PRO A 143 0.58 15.99 -1.06
C PRO A 143 1.01 15.25 0.20
N VAL A 144 1.90 14.29 0.01
CA VAL A 144 2.67 13.61 1.07
C VAL A 144 4.16 13.70 0.71
N GLU A 145 5.04 13.39 1.64
CA GLU A 145 6.46 13.48 1.36
C GLU A 145 7.15 12.14 1.61
N PHE A 146 8.03 11.78 0.68
CA PHE A 146 8.94 10.64 0.79
C PHE A 146 10.37 11.13 0.93
N GLN A 147 11.14 10.45 1.76
CA GLN A 147 12.59 10.58 1.86
C GLN A 147 13.22 9.26 1.49
N VAL A 148 14.20 9.30 0.60
CA VAL A 148 14.95 8.13 0.13
C VAL A 148 16.43 8.37 0.46
N ASP A 149 17.06 7.40 1.10
CA ASP A 149 18.42 7.54 1.64
C ASP A 149 18.56 8.78 2.54
N GLU A 150 19.56 9.60 2.34
CA GLU A 150 19.78 10.88 3.04
C GLU A 150 19.38 12.09 2.20
N SER A 151 18.55 11.86 1.16
CA SER A 151 18.09 12.94 0.30
C SER A 151 17.10 13.87 1.01
N ASP A 152 16.82 15.02 0.38
CA ASP A 152 15.72 15.88 0.81
C ASP A 152 14.36 15.19 0.66
N TRP A 153 13.41 15.61 1.49
CA TRP A 153 12.02 15.19 1.36
C TRP A 153 11.43 15.69 0.04
N ARG A 154 10.75 14.80 -0.67
CA ARG A 154 10.13 15.08 -1.95
C ARG A 154 8.63 14.87 -1.85
N HIS A 155 7.87 15.85 -2.34
CA HIS A 155 6.42 15.73 -2.44
C HIS A 155 6.03 14.67 -3.47
N ALA A 156 5.03 13.87 -3.10
CA ALA A 156 4.28 13.00 -3.98
C ALA A 156 2.80 13.37 -3.92
N PHE A 157 2.17 13.41 -5.07
CA PHE A 157 0.76 13.76 -5.26
C PHE A 157 -0.05 12.52 -5.62
N ALA A 158 -1.37 12.63 -5.59
CA ALA A 158 -2.24 11.56 -6.06
C ALA A 158 -1.93 11.21 -7.53
N GLY A 159 -1.62 9.95 -7.80
CA GLY A 159 -1.19 9.43 -9.10
C GLY A 159 0.32 9.24 -9.23
N ASP A 160 1.13 9.77 -8.31
CA ASP A 160 2.58 9.61 -8.38
C ASP A 160 3.02 8.23 -7.89
N PHE A 161 4.06 7.73 -8.58
CA PHE A 161 4.77 6.52 -8.19
C PHE A 161 6.04 6.87 -7.42
N THR A 162 6.27 6.17 -6.31
CA THR A 162 7.53 6.26 -5.55
C THR A 162 8.16 4.88 -5.47
N HIS A 163 9.38 4.74 -5.97
CA HIS A 163 10.11 3.47 -6.11
C HIS A 163 11.29 3.42 -5.15
N HIS A 164 11.45 2.30 -4.47
CA HIS A 164 12.56 2.00 -3.57
C HIS A 164 13.28 0.73 -4.01
N LEU A 165 14.60 0.83 -4.13
CA LEU A 165 15.46 -0.31 -4.43
C LEU A 165 15.60 -1.24 -3.22
N PRO A 166 15.99 -2.52 -3.40
CA PRO A 166 16.29 -3.42 -2.30
C PRO A 166 17.25 -2.80 -1.28
N HIS A 167 16.92 -2.92 -0.01
CA HIS A 167 17.67 -2.37 1.13
C HIS A 167 17.78 -0.84 1.18
N GLN A 168 17.12 -0.11 0.30
CA GLN A 168 17.17 1.35 0.27
C GLN A 168 16.39 1.94 1.46
N PRO A 169 17.03 2.69 2.37
CA PRO A 169 16.34 3.33 3.47
C PRO A 169 15.37 4.41 2.99
N HIS A 170 14.16 4.40 3.50
CA HIS A 170 13.13 5.36 3.12
C HIS A 170 12.20 5.68 4.30
N ALA A 171 11.53 6.82 4.20
CA ALA A 171 10.56 7.30 5.18
C ALA A 171 9.41 8.02 4.48
N ILE A 172 8.26 8.09 5.13
CA ILE A 172 7.07 8.78 4.62
C ILE A 172 6.57 9.73 5.71
N ARG A 173 6.23 10.96 5.36
CA ARG A 173 5.51 11.85 6.28
C ARG A 173 4.27 12.45 5.61
N THR A 174 3.22 12.51 6.38
CA THR A 174 1.98 13.19 6.02
C THR A 174 1.94 14.57 6.68
N GLY A 175 1.39 15.56 5.99
CA GLY A 175 0.92 16.81 6.58
C GLY A 175 -0.54 16.67 7.03
N THR A 176 -1.34 17.70 6.81
CA THR A 176 -2.77 17.72 7.19
C THR A 176 -3.64 16.76 6.38
N ILE A 177 -3.13 16.21 5.28
CA ILE A 177 -3.85 15.25 4.42
C ILE A 177 -3.30 13.84 4.69
N PRO A 178 -4.18 12.85 4.97
CA PRO A 178 -3.74 11.47 5.16
C PRO A 178 -3.24 10.86 3.84
N LEU A 179 -2.34 9.88 3.93
CA LEU A 179 -1.96 9.05 2.79
C LEU A 179 -2.86 7.83 2.69
N LEU A 180 -3.40 7.61 1.50
CA LEU A 180 -3.85 6.33 1.01
C LEU A 180 -2.98 5.95 -0.18
N ALA A 181 -2.40 4.77 -0.18
CA ALA A 181 -1.55 4.29 -1.28
C ALA A 181 -1.77 2.81 -1.57
N VAL A 182 -1.59 2.43 -2.83
CA VAL A 182 -1.28 1.04 -3.20
C VAL A 182 0.21 0.84 -2.97
N TRP A 183 0.59 -0.28 -2.36
CA TRP A 183 1.98 -0.69 -2.23
C TRP A 183 2.20 -2.08 -2.82
N GLY A 184 3.43 -2.34 -3.27
CA GLY A 184 3.83 -3.64 -3.78
C GLY A 184 5.30 -3.92 -3.54
N TRP A 185 5.60 -5.17 -3.15
CA TRP A 185 6.94 -5.73 -2.95
C TRP A 185 7.20 -6.85 -3.94
N ALA A 186 8.41 -6.91 -4.46
CA ALA A 186 8.90 -7.99 -5.31
C ALA A 186 10.34 -8.37 -4.94
N GLY A 187 10.83 -9.51 -5.41
CA GLY A 187 12.16 -10.03 -5.10
C GLY A 187 12.20 -10.77 -3.76
N ASP A 188 13.09 -10.40 -2.86
CA ASP A 188 13.15 -10.99 -1.51
C ASP A 188 12.12 -10.30 -0.60
N ILE A 189 10.92 -10.89 -0.56
CA ILE A 189 9.76 -10.37 0.16
C ILE A 189 9.69 -10.84 1.62
N GLY A 190 10.77 -11.38 2.18
CA GLY A 190 10.84 -11.85 3.57
C GLY A 190 10.62 -10.72 4.58
N ALA A 191 9.69 -10.90 5.51
CA ALA A 191 9.38 -9.91 6.55
C ALA A 191 10.52 -9.72 7.57
N GLU A 192 11.38 -10.71 7.73
CA GLU A 192 12.54 -10.72 8.61
C GLU A 192 13.59 -9.69 8.21
N SER A 193 13.68 -9.36 6.92
CA SER A 193 14.61 -8.36 6.38
C SER A 193 14.25 -6.91 6.76
N TYR A 194 13.01 -6.66 7.22
CA TYR A 194 12.56 -5.34 7.61
C TYR A 194 13.35 -4.80 8.83
N LYS A 195 13.86 -3.56 8.73
CA LYS A 195 14.65 -2.86 9.75
C LYS A 195 14.16 -1.42 9.91
N ILE A 196 14.21 -0.90 11.12
CA ILE A 196 14.03 0.52 11.48
C ILE A 196 15.37 1.07 11.88
#